data_4d64efc3fdabb2afae405a115828b8f9
#
_entry.id   4d64efc3fdabb2afae405a115828b8f9
#
_cell.length_a   1.000
_cell.length_b   1.000
_cell.length_c   1.000
_cell.angle_alpha   90.00
_cell.angle_beta   90.00
_cell.angle_gamma   90.00
#
_symmetry.space_group_name_H-M   'P 1'
#
loop_
_entity.id
_entity.type
_entity.pdbx_description
1 polymer ?
#
loop_
_entity_poly.entity_id
_entity_poly.type
_entity_poly.pdbx_seq_one_letter_code
_entity_poly.pdbx_strand_id
1 'polypeptide(L)'
;AIEEGYNGNWEISKVPHTTSQPVMNLYGGGLIMGKTGDANRMVAAYQWMKYISNTENSAVWSTESGYGFVRTSSADHPLIQSKRKDLPQYDRSLGLIQYGKGEPSVPAYYSVRGEVEKAYAAIINGDDIKSTLDALNDEANAILADAIAQ
;
A
#
# COMPACT_ATOMS: atom_id res chain seq x y z
N ALA A 1 1.92 2.02 13.01
CA ALA A 1 3.30 2.26 13.43
C ALA A 1 3.41 1.90 14.91
N ILE A 2 4.49 1.22 15.28
CA ILE A 2 4.81 0.96 16.69
C ILE A 2 5.37 2.25 17.25
N GLU A 3 4.81 2.71 18.36
CA GLU A 3 5.28 3.93 19.01
C GLU A 3 6.73 3.82 19.43
N GLU A 4 7.45 4.91 19.36
CA GLU A 4 8.82 4.99 19.83
C GLU A 4 8.89 4.60 21.31
N GLY A 5 9.72 3.62 21.65
CA GLY A 5 9.84 3.08 23.01
C GLY A 5 8.99 1.84 23.31
N TYR A 6 8.26 1.27 22.35
CA TYR A 6 7.59 -0.01 22.57
C TYR A 6 8.61 -1.16 22.70
N ASN A 7 8.63 -1.79 23.86
CA ASN A 7 9.55 -2.90 24.19
C ASN A 7 8.90 -4.28 24.16
N GLY A 8 7.67 -4.40 23.66
CA GLY A 8 6.96 -5.67 23.56
C GLY A 8 7.51 -6.56 22.44
N ASN A 9 7.34 -7.86 22.58
CA ASN A 9 7.58 -8.81 21.50
C ASN A 9 6.47 -8.68 20.47
N TRP A 10 6.83 -8.44 19.21
CA TRP A 10 5.91 -8.35 18.11
C TRP A 10 6.49 -9.02 16.87
N GLU A 11 5.60 -9.42 15.99
CA GLU A 11 5.97 -10.15 14.79
C GLU A 11 5.09 -9.73 13.62
N ILE A 12 5.57 -9.96 12.42
CA ILE A 12 4.85 -9.71 11.17
C ILE A 12 4.44 -11.04 10.55
N SER A 13 3.19 -11.15 10.17
CA SER A 13 2.63 -12.32 9.51
C SER A 13 1.81 -11.92 8.29
N LYS A 14 1.44 -12.91 7.50
CA LYS A 14 0.44 -12.78 6.44
C LYS A 14 -0.90 -12.38 7.05
N VAL A 15 -1.70 -11.60 6.30
CA VAL A 15 -3.10 -11.36 6.68
C VAL A 15 -3.83 -12.71 6.75
N PRO A 16 -4.64 -12.96 7.79
CA PRO A 16 -5.47 -14.17 7.84
C PRO A 16 -6.29 -14.33 6.55
N HIS A 17 -6.30 -15.53 6.00
CA HIS A 17 -6.94 -15.81 4.72
C HIS A 17 -7.53 -17.21 4.68
N THR A 18 -8.58 -17.39 3.89
CA THR A 18 -9.23 -18.66 3.61
C THR A 18 -8.95 -19.20 2.21
N THR A 19 -8.21 -18.45 1.41
CA THR A 19 -7.80 -18.82 0.06
C THR A 19 -6.57 -19.74 0.09
N SER A 20 -6.31 -20.47 -1.00
CA SER A 20 -5.13 -21.34 -1.11
C SER A 20 -3.80 -20.59 -1.04
N GLN A 21 -3.80 -19.31 -1.45
CA GLN A 21 -2.64 -18.42 -1.35
C GLN A 21 -3.03 -17.16 -0.58
N PRO A 22 -2.12 -16.63 0.25
CA PRO A 22 -2.36 -15.36 0.92
C PRO A 22 -2.46 -14.24 -0.13
N VAL A 23 -3.33 -13.28 0.14
CA VAL A 23 -3.46 -12.05 -0.63
C VAL A 23 -3.42 -10.89 0.35
N MET A 24 -2.59 -9.90 0.06
CA MET A 24 -2.46 -8.70 0.87
C MET A 24 -2.62 -7.49 -0.03
N ASN A 25 -3.27 -6.45 0.47
CA ASN A 25 -3.30 -5.19 -0.25
C ASN A 25 -1.91 -4.54 -0.21
N LEU A 26 -1.39 -4.17 -1.37
CA LEU A 26 -0.11 -3.46 -1.51
C LEU A 26 -0.39 -2.08 -2.09
N TYR A 27 -0.21 -1.07 -1.28
CA TYR A 27 -0.35 0.32 -1.68
C TYR A 27 0.72 1.20 -1.04
N GLY A 28 0.89 2.39 -1.57
CA GLY A 28 1.86 3.35 -1.05
C GLY A 28 1.78 4.68 -1.78
N GLY A 29 2.55 5.64 -1.32
CA GLY A 29 2.70 6.90 -2.01
C GLY A 29 3.32 6.72 -3.39
N GLY A 30 2.80 7.42 -4.38
CA GLY A 30 3.32 7.44 -5.75
C GLY A 30 3.77 8.84 -6.17
N LEU A 31 4.71 8.89 -7.11
CA LEU A 31 5.09 10.13 -7.77
C LEU A 31 4.38 10.21 -9.12
N ILE A 32 3.68 11.31 -9.33
CA ILE A 32 2.95 11.56 -10.57
C ILE A 32 3.48 12.85 -11.18
N MET A 33 3.78 12.80 -12.48
CA MET A 33 4.20 13.98 -13.25
C MET A 33 3.01 14.51 -14.05
N GLY A 34 2.56 15.71 -13.69
CA GLY A 34 1.52 16.41 -14.46
C GLY A 34 2.04 16.91 -15.80
N LYS A 35 1.20 16.83 -16.85
CA LYS A 35 1.50 17.43 -18.17
C LYS A 35 1.26 18.93 -18.09
N THR A 36 2.34 19.73 -18.14
CA THR A 36 2.26 21.19 -17.98
C THR A 36 2.27 21.97 -19.31
N GLY A 37 2.60 21.32 -20.42
CA GLY A 37 2.86 22.01 -21.69
C GLY A 37 4.25 22.67 -21.79
N ASP A 38 4.98 22.78 -20.68
CA ASP A 38 6.34 23.30 -20.61
C ASP A 38 7.35 22.16 -20.57
N ALA A 39 8.08 21.96 -21.65
CA ALA A 39 9.04 20.86 -21.77
C ALA A 39 10.15 20.94 -20.72
N ASN A 40 10.62 22.12 -20.34
CA ASN A 40 11.68 22.27 -19.36
C ASN A 40 11.21 21.88 -17.96
N ARG A 41 9.99 22.26 -17.58
CA ARG A 41 9.38 21.81 -16.32
C ARG A 41 9.19 20.30 -16.28
N MET A 42 8.76 19.72 -17.39
CA MET A 42 8.59 18.26 -17.47
C MET A 42 9.92 17.52 -17.37
N VAL A 43 10.97 18.02 -18.01
CA VAL A 43 12.34 17.46 -17.88
C VAL A 43 12.83 17.58 -16.44
N ALA A 44 12.66 18.72 -15.79
CA ALA A 44 13.06 18.92 -14.40
C ALA A 44 12.32 17.97 -13.45
N ALA A 45 11.00 17.84 -13.62
CA ALA A 45 10.19 16.89 -12.83
C ALA A 45 10.65 15.45 -13.03
N TYR A 46 10.92 15.05 -14.27
CA TYR A 46 11.44 13.71 -14.59
C TYR A 46 12.81 13.46 -13.94
N GLN A 47 13.73 14.43 -14.01
CA GLN A 47 15.03 14.31 -13.38
C GLN A 47 14.92 14.16 -11.85
N TRP A 48 14.01 14.92 -11.23
CA TRP A 48 13.73 14.79 -9.81
C TRP A 48 13.15 13.41 -9.45
N MET A 49 12.18 12.91 -10.21
CA MET A 49 11.64 11.57 -10.02
C MET A 49 12.73 10.49 -10.16
N LYS A 50 13.58 10.63 -11.17
CA LYS A 50 14.73 9.73 -11.38
C LYS A 50 15.73 9.79 -10.22
N TYR A 51 15.98 10.97 -9.68
CA TYR A 51 16.86 11.18 -8.54
C TYR A 51 16.30 10.49 -7.28
N ILE A 52 15.06 10.79 -6.90
CA ILE A 52 14.48 10.24 -5.66
C ILE A 52 14.26 8.71 -5.74
N SER A 53 14.05 8.18 -6.94
CA SER A 53 13.85 6.74 -7.16
C SER A 53 15.12 6.00 -7.58
N ASN A 54 16.32 6.58 -7.47
CA ASN A 54 17.55 5.85 -7.72
C ASN A 54 17.85 4.84 -6.60
N THR A 55 18.82 3.96 -6.78
CA THR A 55 19.16 2.89 -5.83
C THR A 55 19.48 3.42 -4.44
N GLU A 56 20.31 4.46 -4.35
CA GLU A 56 20.74 5.10 -3.10
C GLU A 56 19.56 5.73 -2.37
N ASN A 57 18.87 6.68 -3.02
CA ASN A 57 17.78 7.42 -2.39
C ASN A 57 16.58 6.54 -2.08
N SER A 58 16.32 5.50 -2.88
CA SER A 58 15.31 4.49 -2.60
C SER A 58 15.66 3.66 -1.35
N ALA A 59 16.94 3.36 -1.14
CA ALA A 59 17.40 2.69 0.08
C ALA A 59 17.26 3.60 1.31
N VAL A 60 17.72 4.85 1.22
CA VAL A 60 17.55 5.85 2.30
C VAL A 60 16.08 6.02 2.65
N TRP A 61 15.21 6.26 1.65
CA TRP A 61 13.77 6.39 1.87
C TRP A 61 13.19 5.18 2.61
N SER A 62 13.54 3.97 2.17
CA SER A 62 13.03 2.74 2.78
C SER A 62 13.47 2.55 4.22
N THR A 63 14.72 2.91 4.53
CA THR A 63 15.24 2.75 5.90
C THR A 63 14.71 3.80 6.86
N GLU A 64 14.47 5.02 6.41
CA GLU A 64 14.00 6.13 7.24
C GLU A 64 12.47 6.12 7.44
N SER A 65 11.71 5.79 6.39
CA SER A 65 10.25 5.85 6.43
C SER A 65 9.58 4.52 6.80
N GLY A 66 10.29 3.39 6.67
CA GLY A 66 9.71 2.05 6.81
C GLY A 66 8.93 1.56 5.58
N TYR A 67 8.79 2.37 4.52
CA TYR A 67 8.23 1.92 3.24
C TYR A 67 9.18 0.98 2.51
N GLY A 68 8.63 0.16 1.60
CA GLY A 68 9.44 -0.65 0.71
C GLY A 68 10.29 0.20 -0.27
N PHE A 69 11.45 -0.31 -0.64
CA PHE A 69 12.23 0.33 -1.71
C PHE A 69 11.60 0.06 -3.08
N VAL A 70 11.75 1.01 -4.01
CA VAL A 70 11.12 0.94 -5.34
C VAL A 70 12.04 0.36 -6.42
N ARG A 71 13.31 0.05 -6.08
CA ARG A 71 14.26 -0.58 -7.00
C ARG A 71 14.81 -1.87 -6.42
N THR A 72 14.77 -2.92 -7.21
CA THR A 72 15.34 -4.21 -6.83
C THR A 72 16.83 -4.11 -6.49
N SER A 73 17.58 -3.23 -7.18
CA SER A 73 18.99 -2.97 -6.89
C SER A 73 19.23 -2.35 -5.50
N SER A 74 18.23 -1.78 -4.86
CA SER A 74 18.36 -1.27 -3.49
C SER A 74 18.38 -2.39 -2.45
N ALA A 75 17.94 -3.60 -2.80
CA ALA A 75 17.95 -4.75 -1.90
C ALA A 75 19.35 -5.06 -1.36
N ASP A 76 20.38 -4.88 -2.20
CA ASP A 76 21.79 -5.14 -1.85
C ASP A 76 22.50 -3.92 -1.25
N HIS A 77 21.81 -2.80 -1.13
CA HIS A 77 22.39 -1.58 -0.58
C HIS A 77 22.75 -1.76 0.90
N PRO A 78 23.94 -1.27 1.39
CA PRO A 78 24.39 -1.48 2.76
C PRO A 78 23.39 -1.05 3.83
N LEU A 79 22.66 0.04 3.65
CA LEU A 79 21.63 0.50 4.57
C LEU A 79 20.49 -0.52 4.71
N ILE A 80 20.02 -1.08 3.60
CA ILE A 80 18.98 -2.11 3.59
C ILE A 80 19.48 -3.38 4.29
N GLN A 81 20.70 -3.81 3.97
CA GLN A 81 21.29 -5.00 4.58
C GLN A 81 21.49 -4.83 6.08
N SER A 82 21.91 -3.65 6.55
CA SER A 82 22.00 -3.35 7.99
C SER A 82 20.63 -3.41 8.64
N LYS A 83 19.63 -2.72 8.09
CA LYS A 83 18.27 -2.69 8.64
C LYS A 83 17.64 -4.08 8.73
N ARG A 84 17.84 -4.93 7.71
CA ARG A 84 17.37 -6.33 7.72
C ARG A 84 17.97 -7.14 8.84
N LYS A 85 19.25 -6.90 9.15
CA LYS A 85 19.96 -7.56 10.24
C LYS A 85 19.53 -7.04 11.61
N ASP A 86 19.36 -5.74 11.73
CA ASP A 86 19.06 -5.07 13.01
C ASP A 86 17.57 -5.19 13.36
N LEU A 87 16.68 -5.34 12.38
CA LEU A 87 15.23 -5.46 12.52
C LEU A 87 14.69 -6.64 11.70
N PRO A 88 14.67 -7.86 12.26
CA PRO A 88 14.20 -9.05 11.54
C PRO A 88 12.76 -8.94 11.00
N GLN A 89 11.91 -8.14 11.66
CA GLN A 89 10.55 -7.86 11.19
C GLN A 89 10.55 -7.10 9.87
N TYR A 90 11.51 -6.19 9.67
CA TYR A 90 11.68 -5.50 8.38
C TYR A 90 12.03 -6.50 7.26
N ASP A 91 12.99 -7.40 7.52
CA ASP A 91 13.32 -8.45 6.55
C ASP A 91 12.12 -9.34 6.21
N ARG A 92 11.35 -9.71 7.22
CA ARG A 92 10.13 -10.50 7.04
C ARG A 92 9.06 -9.75 6.25
N SER A 93 8.90 -8.45 6.47
CA SER A 93 7.94 -7.63 5.71
C SER A 93 8.27 -7.59 4.21
N LEU A 94 9.55 -7.50 3.86
CA LEU A 94 10.00 -7.56 2.46
C LEU A 94 9.64 -8.91 1.81
N GLY A 95 9.76 -10.01 2.56
CA GLY A 95 9.37 -11.34 2.09
C GLY A 95 7.86 -11.50 1.82
N LEU A 96 7.02 -10.65 2.43
CA LEU A 96 5.58 -10.68 2.22
C LEU A 96 5.12 -9.94 0.96
N ILE A 97 5.94 -9.09 0.37
CA ILE A 97 5.61 -8.28 -0.84
C ILE A 97 5.15 -9.19 -1.99
N GLN A 98 5.66 -10.40 -2.10
CA GLN A 98 5.26 -11.36 -3.13
C GLN A 98 3.76 -11.71 -3.12
N TYR A 99 3.09 -11.52 -2.00
CA TYR A 99 1.65 -11.75 -1.84
C TYR A 99 0.82 -10.48 -2.08
N GLY A 100 1.50 -9.37 -2.36
CA GLY A 100 0.88 -8.07 -2.57
C GLY A 100 0.10 -8.01 -3.88
N LYS A 101 -1.10 -7.43 -3.81
CA LYS A 101 -1.92 -7.05 -4.96
C LYS A 101 -2.20 -5.57 -4.87
N GLY A 102 -2.05 -4.89 -6.00
CA GLY A 102 -2.46 -3.50 -6.11
C GLY A 102 -3.96 -3.34 -5.95
N GLU A 103 -4.36 -2.18 -5.46
CA GLU A 103 -5.77 -1.83 -5.41
C GLU A 103 -6.36 -1.74 -6.83
N PRO A 104 -7.65 -2.08 -7.01
CA PRO A 104 -8.32 -1.95 -8.29
C PRO A 104 -8.25 -0.50 -8.81
N SER A 105 -7.77 -0.32 -10.04
CA SER A 105 -7.70 1.00 -10.69
C SER A 105 -9.03 1.28 -11.39
N VAL A 106 -10.08 1.53 -10.61
CA VAL A 106 -11.43 1.82 -11.10
C VAL A 106 -11.90 3.19 -10.61
N PRO A 107 -12.78 3.89 -11.36
CA PRO A 107 -13.39 5.12 -10.90
C PRO A 107 -14.11 4.90 -9.56
N ALA A 108 -14.15 5.93 -8.73
CA ALA A 108 -14.83 5.90 -7.43
C ALA A 108 -14.36 4.82 -6.43
N TYR A 109 -13.21 4.17 -6.65
CA TYR A 109 -12.66 3.19 -5.70
C TYR A 109 -12.60 3.71 -4.27
N TYR A 110 -12.24 5.00 -4.11
CA TYR A 110 -12.17 5.62 -2.79
C TYR A 110 -13.54 5.69 -2.09
N SER A 111 -14.61 5.94 -2.86
CA SER A 111 -15.98 5.95 -2.32
C SER A 111 -16.42 4.57 -1.89
N VAL A 112 -16.16 3.54 -2.72
CA VAL A 112 -16.43 2.13 -2.37
C VAL A 112 -15.69 1.73 -1.09
N ARG A 113 -14.46 2.17 -0.93
CA ARG A 113 -13.65 1.91 0.27
C ARG A 113 -14.28 2.49 1.54
N GLY A 114 -14.91 3.66 1.45
CA GLY A 114 -15.67 4.25 2.56
C GLY A 114 -16.86 3.39 2.98
N GLU A 115 -17.57 2.77 2.04
CA GLU A 115 -18.66 1.86 2.36
C GLU A 115 -18.17 0.55 3.00
N VAL A 116 -17.01 0.04 2.57
CA VAL A 116 -16.36 -1.13 3.23
C VAL A 116 -16.03 -0.81 4.70
N GLU A 117 -15.53 0.37 5.00
CA GLU A 117 -15.23 0.79 6.38
C GLU A 117 -16.50 0.86 7.25
N LYS A 118 -17.61 1.37 6.70
CA LYS A 118 -18.91 1.40 7.38
C LYS A 118 -19.45 -0.01 7.66
N ALA A 119 -19.43 -0.87 6.66
CA ALA A 119 -19.89 -2.25 6.80
C ALA A 119 -19.06 -3.02 7.84
N TYR A 120 -17.74 -2.83 7.84
CA TYR A 120 -16.86 -3.43 8.83
C TYR A 120 -17.20 -2.95 10.25
N ALA A 121 -17.43 -1.65 10.44
CA ALA A 121 -17.83 -1.10 11.73
C ALA A 121 -19.20 -1.65 12.20
N ALA A 122 -20.17 -1.77 11.29
CA ALA A 122 -21.49 -2.32 11.59
C ALA A 122 -21.39 -3.78 12.08
N ILE A 123 -20.61 -4.62 11.39
CA ILE A 123 -20.38 -6.02 11.76
C ILE A 123 -19.73 -6.13 13.14
N ILE A 124 -18.71 -5.30 13.43
CA ILE A 124 -18.08 -5.31 14.75
C ILE A 124 -19.04 -4.88 15.85
N ASN A 125 -19.98 -3.99 15.54
CA ASN A 125 -21.02 -3.56 16.48
C ASN A 125 -22.18 -4.55 16.63
N GLY A 126 -22.16 -5.67 15.90
CA GLY A 126 -23.09 -6.79 16.10
C GLY A 126 -24.16 -6.95 15.01
N ASP A 127 -24.07 -6.21 13.91
CA ASP A 127 -24.97 -6.39 12.78
C ASP A 127 -24.74 -7.75 12.09
N ASP A 128 -25.77 -8.29 11.46
CA ASP A 128 -25.66 -9.56 10.74
C ASP A 128 -24.70 -9.47 9.57
N ILE A 129 -23.70 -10.34 9.57
CA ILE A 129 -22.60 -10.33 8.61
C ILE A 129 -23.10 -10.45 7.17
N LYS A 130 -24.03 -11.39 6.93
CA LYS A 130 -24.47 -11.67 5.57
C LYS A 130 -25.25 -10.52 4.98
N SER A 131 -26.26 -10.02 5.67
CA SER A 131 -27.07 -8.91 5.19
C SER A 131 -26.26 -7.62 5.03
N THR A 132 -25.30 -7.36 5.92
CA THR A 132 -24.40 -6.20 5.81
C THR A 132 -23.50 -6.30 4.58
N LEU A 133 -22.94 -7.47 4.29
CA LEU A 133 -22.10 -7.67 3.10
C LEU A 133 -22.92 -7.67 1.80
N ASP A 134 -24.14 -8.19 1.80
CA ASP A 134 -25.05 -8.13 0.64
C ASP A 134 -25.38 -6.66 0.32
N ALA A 135 -25.74 -5.85 1.33
CA ALA A 135 -26.00 -4.43 1.17
C ALA A 135 -24.76 -3.64 0.69
N LEU A 136 -23.57 -3.95 1.23
CA LEU A 136 -22.31 -3.37 0.75
C LEU A 136 -22.07 -3.69 -0.72
N ASN A 137 -22.33 -4.91 -1.15
CA ASN A 137 -22.14 -5.30 -2.55
C ASN A 137 -23.07 -4.50 -3.50
N ASP A 138 -24.32 -4.32 -3.11
CA ASP A 138 -25.29 -3.57 -3.91
C ASP A 138 -24.88 -2.08 -4.00
N GLU A 139 -24.51 -1.47 -2.89
CA GLU A 139 -24.05 -0.08 -2.84
C GLU A 139 -22.76 0.14 -3.64
N ALA A 140 -21.77 -0.75 -3.51
CA ALA A 140 -20.53 -0.69 -4.25
C ALA A 140 -20.75 -0.76 -5.77
N ASN A 141 -21.67 -1.62 -6.22
CA ASN A 141 -22.02 -1.73 -7.63
C ASN A 141 -22.76 -0.48 -8.14
N ALA A 142 -23.62 0.13 -7.33
CA ALA A 142 -24.30 1.37 -7.67
C ALA A 142 -23.28 2.53 -7.83
N ILE A 143 -22.39 2.70 -6.87
CA ILE A 143 -21.31 3.71 -6.92
C ILE A 143 -20.44 3.54 -8.17
N LEU A 144 -20.06 2.30 -8.51
CA LEU A 144 -19.27 2.03 -9.70
C LEU A 144 -20.04 2.31 -10.99
N ALA A 145 -21.30 1.95 -11.06
CA ALA A 145 -22.15 2.21 -12.23
C ALA A 145 -22.29 3.71 -12.49
N ASP A 146 -22.56 4.50 -11.45
CA ASP A 146 -22.67 5.95 -11.56
C ASP A 146 -21.34 6.60 -12.01
N ALA A 147 -20.22 6.13 -11.50
CA ALA A 147 -18.90 6.67 -11.85
C ALA A 147 -18.45 6.31 -13.28
N ILE A 148 -18.96 5.24 -13.85
CA ILE A 148 -18.66 4.84 -15.24
C ILE A 148 -19.58 5.59 -16.22
N ALA A 149 -20.77 6.02 -15.79
CA ALA A 149 -21.73 6.75 -16.63
C ALA A 149 -21.37 8.23 -16.84
N GLN A 150 -20.43 8.79 -16.08
CA GLN A 150 -19.92 10.16 -16.19
C GLN A 150 -18.75 10.28 -17.15
#